data_e6f2097e352242654ec4d3769757fb7c
#
_entry.id   e6f2097e352242654ec4d3769757fb7c
#
_cell.length_a   1.000
_cell.length_b   1.000
_cell.length_c   1.000
_cell.angle_alpha   90.00
_cell.angle_beta   90.00
_cell.angle_gamma   90.00
#
_symmetry.space_group_name_H-M   'P 1'
#
loop_
_entity.id
_entity.type
_entity.pdbx_description
1 polymer ?
#
loop_
_entity_poly.entity_id
_entity_poly.type
_entity_poly.pdbx_seq_one_letter_code
_entity_poly.pdbx_strand_id
1 'polypeptide(L)'
;MSSIATRTGDDGSTSLLYGQRVPKDHPQIEAVGAFDELNVALGAIKPHLPPDDATRGLLAAIQQNLVALMGELACAEADLTRYAAAKFAKIGPADLARIDESITALEARGLKFDGWATPGANPLSAACDLARV
;
A
#
# COMPACT_ATOMS: atom_id res chain seq x y z
N MET A 1 18.39 -24.24 -5.37
CA MET A 1 17.35 -23.17 -5.29
C MET A 1 16.84 -23.13 -3.87
N SER A 2 16.83 -21.95 -3.23
CA SER A 2 16.22 -21.81 -1.90
C SER A 2 14.70 -21.93 -2.05
N SER A 3 14.05 -22.73 -1.19
CA SER A 3 12.58 -22.83 -1.16
C SER A 3 11.97 -21.48 -0.75
N ILE A 4 10.89 -21.07 -1.44
CA ILE A 4 10.10 -19.90 -1.03
C ILE A 4 9.42 -20.18 0.32
N ALA A 5 8.99 -21.42 0.55
CA ALA A 5 8.43 -21.86 1.84
C ALA A 5 9.56 -22.25 2.79
N THR A 6 10.07 -21.28 3.55
CA THR A 6 11.21 -21.49 4.45
C THR A 6 10.84 -22.18 5.76
N ARG A 7 9.55 -22.18 6.15
CA ARG A 7 8.99 -22.69 7.41
C ARG A 7 9.58 -22.08 8.68
N THR A 8 10.34 -20.98 8.55
CA THR A 8 10.99 -20.31 9.69
C THR A 8 10.02 -19.57 10.61
N GLY A 9 8.74 -19.47 10.21
CA GLY A 9 7.68 -18.81 10.97
C GLY A 9 6.60 -19.77 11.49
N ASP A 10 6.80 -21.08 11.42
CA ASP A 10 5.80 -22.08 11.85
C ASP A 10 5.64 -22.13 13.39
N ASP A 11 6.57 -21.52 14.12
CA ASP A 11 6.54 -21.31 15.57
C ASP A 11 5.69 -20.09 16.00
N GLY A 12 5.01 -19.41 15.07
CA GLY A 12 4.20 -18.19 15.35
C GLY A 12 5.00 -16.90 15.40
N SER A 13 6.29 -16.94 15.02
CA SER A 13 7.13 -15.74 14.95
C SER A 13 7.48 -15.35 13.51
N THR A 14 7.89 -14.10 13.31
CA THR A 14 8.37 -13.56 12.03
C THR A 14 9.54 -12.61 12.26
N SER A 15 10.17 -12.16 11.18
CA SER A 15 11.29 -11.23 11.27
C SER A 15 10.89 -9.83 10.80
N LEU A 16 11.35 -8.82 11.53
CA LEU A 16 11.42 -7.44 11.03
C LEU A 16 12.52 -7.30 9.98
N LEU A 17 12.62 -6.11 9.38
CA LEU A 17 13.47 -5.81 8.21
C LEU A 17 14.94 -6.26 8.37
N TYR A 18 15.49 -6.13 9.58
CA TYR A 18 16.89 -6.49 9.86
C TYR A 18 17.05 -7.77 10.69
N GLY A 19 16.01 -8.59 10.72
CA GLY A 19 16.07 -9.94 11.28
C GLY A 19 15.66 -10.07 12.74
N GLN A 20 15.25 -9.00 13.42
CA GLN A 20 14.68 -9.09 14.76
C GLN A 20 13.41 -9.97 14.69
N ARG A 21 13.33 -10.94 15.59
CA ARG A 21 12.18 -11.83 15.69
C ARG A 21 11.11 -11.23 16.58
N VAL A 22 9.89 -11.22 16.07
CA VAL A 22 8.69 -10.76 16.78
C VAL A 22 7.56 -11.77 16.60
N PRO A 23 6.55 -11.83 17.48
CA PRO A 23 5.33 -12.59 17.24
C PRO A 23 4.62 -12.11 15.97
N LYS A 24 3.90 -12.99 15.27
CA LYS A 24 3.16 -12.63 14.06
C LYS A 24 2.01 -11.65 14.30
N ASP A 25 1.49 -11.59 15.51
CA ASP A 25 0.48 -10.64 16.00
C ASP A 25 1.09 -9.33 16.56
N HIS A 26 2.37 -9.09 16.32
CA HIS A 26 3.00 -7.83 16.73
C HIS A 26 2.39 -6.65 15.95
N PRO A 27 2.11 -5.49 16.59
CA PRO A 27 1.45 -4.35 15.94
C PRO A 27 2.14 -3.86 14.65
N GLN A 28 3.46 -3.92 14.57
CA GLN A 28 4.19 -3.58 13.33
C GLN A 28 3.87 -4.56 12.20
N ILE A 29 3.72 -5.85 12.50
CA ILE A 29 3.40 -6.88 11.51
C ILE A 29 1.96 -6.73 11.04
N GLU A 30 1.02 -6.46 11.95
CA GLU A 30 -0.37 -6.16 11.59
C GLU A 30 -0.47 -4.92 10.70
N ALA A 31 0.25 -3.84 11.05
CA ALA A 31 0.29 -2.63 10.23
C ALA A 31 0.85 -2.91 8.83
N VAL A 32 1.97 -3.64 8.71
CA VAL A 32 2.53 -4.04 7.41
C VAL A 32 1.51 -4.87 6.63
N GLY A 33 0.83 -5.82 7.28
CA GLY A 33 -0.21 -6.64 6.65
C GLY A 33 -1.38 -5.81 6.11
N ALA A 34 -1.88 -4.84 6.87
CA ALA A 34 -2.95 -3.95 6.43
C ALA A 34 -2.55 -3.11 5.19
N PHE A 35 -1.32 -2.61 5.14
CA PHE A 35 -0.81 -1.90 3.96
C PHE A 35 -0.59 -2.83 2.76
N ASP A 36 -0.23 -4.09 2.98
CA ASP A 36 -0.11 -5.08 1.91
C ASP A 36 -1.49 -5.44 1.34
N GLU A 37 -2.51 -5.58 2.18
CA GLU A 37 -3.91 -5.77 1.74
C GLU A 37 -4.39 -4.58 0.88
N LEU A 38 -4.13 -3.34 1.32
CA LEU A 38 -4.43 -2.15 0.52
C LEU A 38 -3.68 -2.18 -0.82
N ASN A 39 -2.41 -2.54 -0.81
CA ASN A 39 -1.57 -2.64 -2.01
C ASN A 39 -2.17 -3.63 -3.03
N VAL A 40 -2.62 -4.79 -2.57
CA VAL A 40 -3.31 -5.80 -3.39
C VAL A 40 -4.65 -5.28 -3.90
N ALA A 41 -5.44 -4.63 -3.05
CA ALA A 41 -6.74 -4.05 -3.43
C ALA A 41 -6.59 -2.97 -4.53
N LEU A 42 -5.60 -2.09 -4.42
CA LEU A 42 -5.26 -1.13 -5.48
C LEU A 42 -4.83 -1.84 -6.77
N GLY A 43 -4.09 -2.94 -6.64
CA GLY A 43 -3.72 -3.80 -7.77
C GLY A 43 -4.93 -4.36 -8.51
N ALA A 44 -5.98 -4.74 -7.78
CA ALA A 44 -7.21 -5.30 -8.34
C ALA A 44 -8.03 -4.29 -9.17
N ILE A 45 -7.83 -2.98 -8.98
CA ILE A 45 -8.47 -1.94 -9.80
C ILE A 45 -7.92 -1.92 -11.23
N LYS A 46 -6.60 -2.10 -11.39
CA LYS A 46 -5.91 -1.89 -12.66
C LYS A 46 -6.45 -2.70 -13.84
N PRO A 47 -6.82 -3.99 -13.72
CA PRO A 47 -7.38 -4.75 -14.84
C PRO A 47 -8.68 -4.19 -15.41
N HIS A 48 -9.40 -3.40 -14.62
CA HIS A 48 -10.68 -2.79 -15.02
C HIS A 48 -10.52 -1.41 -15.69
N LEU A 49 -9.31 -0.86 -15.70
CA LEU A 49 -9.01 0.40 -16.37
C LEU A 49 -8.50 0.17 -17.80
N PRO A 50 -8.80 1.05 -18.76
CA PRO A 50 -8.16 1.03 -20.08
C PRO A 50 -6.63 0.98 -19.98
N PRO A 51 -5.93 0.34 -20.93
CA PRO A 51 -4.47 0.22 -20.86
C PRO A 51 -3.71 1.55 -20.82
N ASP A 52 -4.26 2.58 -21.44
CA ASP A 52 -3.73 3.95 -21.57
C ASP A 52 -4.30 4.93 -20.52
N ASP A 53 -5.12 4.46 -19.59
CA ASP A 53 -5.67 5.33 -18.53
C ASP A 53 -4.56 5.78 -17.57
N ALA A 54 -4.44 7.10 -17.41
CA ALA A 54 -3.44 7.72 -16.54
C ALA A 54 -3.56 7.28 -15.07
N THR A 55 -4.76 6.86 -14.63
CA THR A 55 -5.01 6.33 -13.27
C THR A 55 -4.16 5.09 -12.99
N ARG A 56 -3.83 4.29 -14.01
CA ARG A 56 -2.94 3.13 -13.83
C ARG A 56 -1.55 3.54 -13.33
N GLY A 57 -1.02 4.64 -13.86
CA GLY A 57 0.25 5.22 -13.43
C GLY A 57 0.21 5.75 -12.00
N LEU A 58 -0.88 6.45 -11.64
CA LEU A 58 -1.09 6.94 -10.29
C LEU A 58 -1.18 5.77 -9.28
N LEU A 59 -1.98 4.75 -9.56
CA LEU A 59 -2.09 3.56 -8.71
C LEU A 59 -0.73 2.85 -8.55
N ALA A 60 0.04 2.73 -9.63
CA ALA A 60 1.37 2.13 -9.56
C ALA A 60 2.32 2.93 -8.67
N ALA A 61 2.28 4.27 -8.74
CA ALA A 61 3.08 5.14 -7.88
C ALA A 61 2.68 5.00 -6.41
N ILE A 62 1.38 4.96 -6.11
CA ILE A 62 0.87 4.75 -4.74
C ILE A 62 1.32 3.36 -4.23
N GLN A 63 1.24 2.32 -5.03
CA GLN A 63 1.72 0.99 -4.64
C GLN A 63 3.22 0.96 -4.32
N GLN A 64 4.04 1.69 -5.07
CA GLN A 64 5.47 1.84 -4.75
C GLN A 64 5.67 2.57 -3.43
N ASN A 65 4.88 3.59 -3.15
CA ASN A 65 4.92 4.32 -1.88
C ASN A 65 4.49 3.41 -0.71
N LEU A 66 3.47 2.56 -0.89
CA LEU A 66 3.08 1.57 0.12
C LEU A 66 4.20 0.57 0.42
N VAL A 67 4.94 0.11 -0.60
CA VAL A 67 6.11 -0.77 -0.38
C VAL A 67 7.19 -0.05 0.42
N ALA A 68 7.46 1.23 0.14
CA ALA A 68 8.41 2.03 0.92
C ALA A 68 7.95 2.19 2.37
N LEU A 69 6.66 2.46 2.59
CA LEU A 69 6.06 2.60 3.92
C LEU A 69 6.12 1.28 4.71
N MET A 70 5.80 0.15 4.08
CA MET A 70 5.91 -1.17 4.72
C MET A 70 7.35 -1.47 5.14
N GLY A 71 8.34 -1.08 4.32
CA GLY A 71 9.75 -1.20 4.68
C GLY A 71 10.14 -0.39 5.93
N GLU A 72 9.62 0.83 6.05
CA GLU A 72 9.83 1.69 7.22
C GLU A 72 9.14 1.14 8.46
N LEU A 73 7.89 0.71 8.34
CA LEU A 73 7.12 0.10 9.44
C LEU A 73 7.73 -1.22 9.91
N ALA A 74 8.33 -2.00 9.01
CA ALA A 74 9.01 -3.23 9.37
C ALA A 74 10.39 -3.01 10.02
N CYS A 75 10.84 -1.75 10.16
CA CYS A 75 12.10 -1.42 10.82
C CYS A 75 11.94 -1.36 12.33
N ALA A 76 12.79 -2.06 13.09
CA ALA A 76 12.81 -1.91 14.53
C ALA A 76 13.35 -0.53 14.93
N GLU A 77 12.88 0.03 16.05
CA GLU A 77 13.30 1.34 16.55
C GLU A 77 14.81 1.45 16.66
N ALA A 78 15.48 0.40 17.15
CA ALA A 78 16.93 0.32 17.28
C ALA A 78 17.69 0.44 15.94
N ASP A 79 17.06 0.17 14.82
CA ASP A 79 17.65 0.18 13.48
C ASP A 79 17.28 1.42 12.64
N LEU A 80 16.52 2.37 13.18
CA LEU A 80 16.06 3.55 12.43
C LEU A 80 17.23 4.35 11.83
N THR A 81 18.35 4.50 12.54
CA THR A 81 19.54 5.15 12.02
C THR A 81 20.13 4.40 10.82
N ARG A 82 20.18 3.07 10.91
CA ARG A 82 20.61 2.19 9.81
C ARG A 82 19.67 2.27 8.61
N TYR A 83 18.36 2.29 8.87
CA TYR A 83 17.35 2.45 7.83
C TYR A 83 17.45 3.82 7.15
N ALA A 84 17.64 4.89 7.92
CA ALA A 84 17.80 6.24 7.38
C ALA A 84 18.99 6.35 6.42
N ALA A 85 20.11 5.69 6.75
CA ALA A 85 21.31 5.64 5.91
C ALA A 85 21.20 4.68 4.70
N ALA A 86 20.24 3.78 4.69
CA ALA A 86 20.06 2.80 3.61
C ALA A 86 19.43 3.44 2.36
N LYS A 87 19.74 2.85 1.19
CA LYS A 87 19.23 3.29 -0.12
C LYS A 87 17.81 2.79 -0.42
N PHE A 88 17.00 2.55 0.59
CA PHE A 88 15.59 2.22 0.38
C PHE A 88 14.82 3.46 -0.07
N ALA A 89 13.79 3.25 -0.90
CA ALA A 89 12.82 4.29 -1.15
C ALA A 89 12.13 4.70 0.17
N LYS A 90 11.89 5.99 0.31
CA LYS A 90 11.24 6.57 1.50
C LYS A 90 10.13 7.49 1.02
N ILE A 91 9.05 7.59 1.79
CA ILE A 91 7.98 8.53 1.52
C ILE A 91 8.45 9.94 1.91
N GLY A 92 8.17 10.90 1.03
CA GLY A 92 8.48 12.30 1.25
C GLY A 92 7.30 13.22 0.94
N PRO A 93 7.46 14.53 1.21
CA PRO A 93 6.40 15.51 0.94
C PRO A 93 5.90 15.54 -0.52
N ALA A 94 6.76 15.22 -1.48
CA ALA A 94 6.40 15.15 -2.90
C ALA A 94 5.40 14.03 -3.22
N ASP A 95 5.45 12.92 -2.47
CA ASP A 95 4.50 11.81 -2.65
C ASP A 95 3.10 12.20 -2.18
N LEU A 96 3.02 12.91 -1.05
CA LEU A 96 1.77 13.45 -0.54
C LEU A 96 1.22 14.53 -1.50
N ALA A 97 2.07 15.47 -1.94
CA ALA A 97 1.66 16.52 -2.88
C ALA A 97 1.05 15.94 -4.18
N ARG A 98 1.59 14.85 -4.70
CA ARG A 98 1.02 14.16 -5.88
C ARG A 98 -0.39 13.66 -5.65
N ILE A 99 -0.69 13.16 -4.46
CA ILE A 99 -2.05 12.71 -4.10
C ILE A 99 -2.98 13.92 -4.00
N ASP A 100 -2.56 14.99 -3.33
CA ASP A 100 -3.34 16.23 -3.18
C ASP A 100 -3.63 16.88 -4.54
N GLU A 101 -2.65 16.91 -5.45
CA GLU A 101 -2.84 17.39 -6.82
C GLU A 101 -3.87 16.54 -7.58
N SER A 102 -3.84 15.23 -7.40
CA SER A 102 -4.79 14.32 -8.04
C SER A 102 -6.21 14.51 -7.49
N ILE A 103 -6.36 14.73 -6.19
CA ILE A 103 -7.63 15.05 -5.54
C ILE A 103 -8.16 16.38 -6.08
N THR A 104 -7.33 17.43 -6.10
CA THR A 104 -7.68 18.74 -6.61
C THR A 104 -8.15 18.69 -8.07
N ALA A 105 -7.46 17.92 -8.91
CA ALA A 105 -7.83 17.72 -10.29
C ALA A 105 -9.19 17.01 -10.46
N LEU A 106 -9.51 16.07 -9.60
CA LEU A 106 -10.80 15.39 -9.59
C LEU A 106 -11.93 16.32 -9.12
N GLU A 107 -11.70 17.10 -8.07
CA GLU A 107 -12.66 18.10 -7.56
C GLU A 107 -12.96 19.19 -8.58
N ALA A 108 -11.95 19.65 -9.33
CA ALA A 108 -12.10 20.63 -10.40
C ALA A 108 -13.04 20.18 -11.54
N ARG A 109 -13.31 18.86 -11.66
CA ARG A 109 -14.29 18.33 -12.63
C ARG A 109 -15.74 18.65 -12.26
N GLY A 110 -15.98 19.20 -11.07
CA GLY A 110 -17.31 19.61 -10.61
C GLY A 110 -18.28 18.44 -10.43
N LEU A 111 -17.78 17.26 -10.03
CA LEU A 111 -18.59 16.08 -9.78
C LEU A 111 -19.57 16.38 -8.64
N LYS A 112 -20.84 16.12 -8.89
CA LYS A 112 -21.90 16.24 -7.88
C LYS A 112 -22.34 14.87 -7.46
N PHE A 113 -22.45 14.67 -6.16
CA PHE A 113 -22.98 13.46 -5.56
C PHE A 113 -24.33 13.79 -4.96
N ASP A 114 -25.37 13.07 -5.39
CA ASP A 114 -26.72 13.20 -4.88
C ASP A 114 -27.15 11.85 -4.27
N GLY A 115 -27.33 11.86 -2.94
CA GLY A 115 -27.69 10.69 -2.16
C GLY A 115 -26.53 9.75 -1.85
N TRP A 116 -26.90 8.55 -1.42
CA TRP A 116 -25.98 7.51 -0.96
C TRP A 116 -25.73 6.50 -2.07
N ALA A 117 -24.48 6.31 -2.46
CA ALA A 117 -24.11 5.32 -3.48
C ALA A 117 -24.08 3.90 -2.91
N THR A 118 -24.74 2.97 -3.60
CA THR A 118 -24.62 1.53 -3.29
C THR A 118 -23.36 0.98 -3.95
N PRO A 119 -22.45 0.33 -3.18
CA PRO A 119 -21.25 -0.26 -3.75
C PRO A 119 -21.55 -1.33 -4.83
N GLY A 120 -20.61 -1.48 -5.78
CA GLY A 120 -20.65 -2.61 -6.71
C GLY A 120 -21.51 -2.42 -7.96
N ALA A 121 -21.76 -1.19 -8.40
CA ALA A 121 -22.51 -0.91 -9.62
C ALA A 121 -21.89 -1.54 -10.89
N ASN A 122 -20.57 -1.71 -10.91
CA ASN A 122 -19.82 -2.39 -11.97
C ASN A 122 -18.48 -2.92 -11.39
N PRO A 123 -17.71 -3.77 -12.11
CA PRO A 123 -16.48 -4.35 -11.60
C PRO A 123 -15.43 -3.31 -11.18
N LEU A 124 -15.29 -2.19 -11.89
CA LEU A 124 -14.35 -1.13 -11.55
C LEU A 124 -14.76 -0.44 -10.23
N SER A 125 -16.03 -0.05 -10.09
CA SER A 125 -16.51 0.58 -8.84
C SER A 125 -16.41 -0.38 -7.66
N ALA A 126 -16.70 -1.67 -7.84
CA ALA A 126 -16.57 -2.68 -6.79
C ALA A 126 -15.12 -2.81 -6.31
N ALA A 127 -14.15 -2.82 -7.24
CA ALA A 127 -12.73 -2.86 -6.89
C ALA A 127 -12.28 -1.58 -6.15
N CYS A 128 -12.76 -0.41 -6.58
CA CYS A 128 -12.48 0.85 -5.89
C CYS A 128 -13.11 0.91 -4.49
N ASP A 129 -14.34 0.42 -4.35
CA ASP A 129 -15.02 0.36 -3.06
C ASP A 129 -14.27 -0.55 -2.08
N LEU A 130 -13.76 -1.69 -2.55
CA LEU A 130 -12.96 -2.61 -1.73
C LEU A 130 -11.65 -1.96 -1.28
N ALA A 131 -10.98 -1.21 -2.14
CA ALA A 131 -9.73 -0.54 -1.79
C ALA A 131 -9.92 0.65 -0.84
N ARG A 132 -11.13 1.21 -0.77
CA ARG A 132 -11.47 2.35 0.09
C ARG A 132 -11.73 1.95 1.55
N VAL A 133 -12.20 0.73 1.81
CA VAL A 133 -12.56 0.25 3.16
C VAL A 133 -11.39 -0.40 3.87
#